data_8bfb0e76ca998e266b1d997eb7dae4eb
#
_entry.id   8bfb0e76ca998e266b1d997eb7dae4eb
#
_cell.length_a   1.000
_cell.length_b   1.000
_cell.length_c   1.000
_cell.angle_alpha   90.00
_cell.angle_beta   90.00
_cell.angle_gamma   90.00
#
_symmetry.space_group_name_H-M   'P 1'
#
loop_
_entity.id
_entity.type
_entity.pdbx_description
1 polymer ?
#
loop_
_entity_poly.entity_id
_entity_poly.type
_entity_poly.pdbx_seq_one_letter_code
_entity_poly.pdbx_strand_id
1 'polypeptide(L)'
;WLSQCPSLQFLWVIPSDSAADGFDFSPLYYMPCVKWLRCQTAYGIAGKLHGEIDYGKVPGLRCLYVSHTKYEYGFANALDLQSLNLCAYQGNDLADVIGGESLDWLSLTQGKIHSLNGLHKAKSLKSLSLCYQRNLTDISALVNVKSTLFQLCLDHCSHITDFSALSALSALEYLELQGNSILPNLSFLCNMPNLKVFNLGMDVSDGDLSLCMNVPYVTCKNRRHFNLRDAELPKQLCSVQDDHGVELWRRC
;
A
#
# COMPACT_ATOMS: atom_id res chain seq x y z
N TRP A 1 19.64 -4.59 -26.41
CA TRP A 1 19.88 -5.90 -25.77
C TRP A 1 18.58 -6.53 -25.21
N LEU A 2 17.64 -5.77 -24.66
CA LEU A 2 16.35 -6.28 -24.16
C LEU A 2 15.58 -7.05 -25.23
N SER A 3 15.53 -6.55 -26.46
CA SER A 3 14.84 -7.21 -27.59
C SER A 3 15.43 -8.58 -27.95
N GLN A 4 16.61 -8.92 -27.45
CA GLN A 4 17.24 -10.23 -27.63
C GLN A 4 16.80 -11.26 -26.57
N CYS A 5 15.96 -10.86 -25.61
CA CYS A 5 15.49 -11.69 -24.50
C CYS A 5 13.95 -11.84 -24.53
N PRO A 6 13.36 -12.44 -25.57
CA PRO A 6 11.89 -12.44 -25.78
C PRO A 6 11.11 -13.21 -24.69
N SER A 7 11.74 -14.11 -23.96
CA SER A 7 11.13 -14.89 -22.87
C SER A 7 11.38 -14.30 -21.48
N LEU A 8 11.95 -13.10 -21.37
CA LEU A 8 12.23 -12.44 -20.11
C LEU A 8 10.91 -12.13 -19.39
N GLN A 9 10.76 -12.63 -18.15
CA GLN A 9 9.57 -12.42 -17.32
C GLN A 9 9.81 -11.41 -16.20
N PHE A 10 11.03 -11.36 -15.68
CA PHE A 10 11.42 -10.50 -14.56
C PHE A 10 12.51 -9.56 -15.01
N LEU A 11 12.30 -8.26 -14.80
CA LEU A 11 13.29 -7.24 -15.09
C LEU A 11 13.46 -6.33 -13.89
N TRP A 12 14.70 -6.22 -13.43
CA TRP A 12 15.08 -5.22 -12.45
C TRP A 12 16.08 -4.26 -13.07
N VAL A 13 15.68 -3.00 -13.20
CA VAL A 13 16.51 -1.91 -13.72
C VAL A 13 16.96 -1.07 -12.55
N ILE A 14 18.28 -0.96 -12.38
CA ILE A 14 18.89 -0.05 -11.43
C ILE A 14 19.68 0.95 -12.26
N PRO A 15 19.17 2.18 -12.44
CA PRO A 15 19.90 3.20 -13.18
C PRO A 15 21.23 3.52 -12.48
N SER A 16 22.32 3.63 -13.22
CA SER A 16 23.61 4.08 -12.69
C SER A 16 23.79 5.58 -12.91
N ASP A 17 24.53 6.22 -12.03
CA ASP A 17 24.83 7.67 -12.09
C ASP A 17 25.56 8.10 -13.38
N SER A 18 26.14 7.14 -14.10
CA SER A 18 26.88 7.36 -15.36
C SER A 18 26.00 7.42 -16.61
N ALA A 19 24.71 7.14 -16.52
CA ALA A 19 23.79 7.19 -17.66
C ALA A 19 23.29 8.63 -17.88
N ALA A 20 24.11 9.46 -18.51
CA ALA A 20 23.83 10.89 -18.74
C ALA A 20 22.57 11.12 -19.61
N ASP A 21 22.21 10.16 -20.47
CA ASP A 21 21.16 10.31 -21.50
C ASP A 21 19.84 9.62 -21.16
N GLY A 22 19.71 9.07 -19.94
CA GLY A 22 18.53 8.30 -19.55
C GLY A 22 18.51 6.87 -20.11
N PHE A 23 17.53 6.09 -19.68
CA PHE A 23 17.31 4.71 -20.12
C PHE A 23 16.15 4.67 -21.12
N ASP A 24 16.33 4.02 -22.27
CA ASP A 24 15.25 3.79 -23.23
C ASP A 24 14.42 2.57 -22.83
N PHE A 25 13.20 2.81 -22.34
CA PHE A 25 12.25 1.78 -21.97
C PHE A 25 11.37 1.30 -23.14
N SER A 26 11.45 1.90 -24.31
CA SER A 26 10.58 1.55 -25.46
C SER A 26 10.64 0.08 -25.87
N PRO A 27 11.77 -0.66 -25.71
CA PRO A 27 11.77 -2.11 -25.98
C PRO A 27 10.76 -2.90 -25.14
N LEU A 28 10.41 -2.45 -23.93
CA LEU A 28 9.43 -3.13 -23.08
C LEU A 28 8.03 -3.19 -23.69
N TYR A 29 7.68 -2.23 -24.56
CA TYR A 29 6.37 -2.19 -25.23
C TYR A 29 6.16 -3.36 -26.19
N TYR A 30 7.23 -4.05 -26.56
CA TYR A 30 7.23 -5.20 -27.47
C TYR A 30 7.60 -6.52 -26.76
N MET A 31 7.58 -6.54 -25.42
CA MET A 31 8.00 -7.69 -24.61
C MET A 31 6.82 -8.27 -23.80
N PRO A 32 5.93 -9.07 -24.41
CA PRO A 32 4.71 -9.55 -23.76
C PRO A 32 4.96 -10.55 -22.62
N CYS A 33 6.20 -11.07 -22.51
CA CYS A 33 6.56 -12.00 -21.44
C CYS A 33 6.94 -11.29 -20.14
N VAL A 34 7.25 -9.98 -20.15
CA VAL A 34 7.60 -9.24 -18.94
C VAL A 34 6.36 -9.06 -18.07
N LYS A 35 6.33 -9.78 -16.95
CA LYS A 35 5.23 -9.76 -15.97
C LYS A 35 5.57 -8.98 -14.72
N TRP A 36 6.85 -8.86 -14.41
CA TRP A 36 7.35 -8.22 -13.23
C TRP A 36 8.45 -7.20 -13.61
N LEU A 37 8.23 -5.95 -13.22
CA LEU A 37 9.16 -4.86 -13.50
C LEU A 37 9.46 -4.10 -12.20
N ARG A 38 10.75 -3.94 -11.92
CA ARG A 38 11.23 -3.09 -10.84
C ARG A 38 12.16 -2.03 -11.40
N CYS A 39 11.77 -0.77 -11.23
CA CYS A 39 12.58 0.39 -11.57
C CYS A 39 12.85 1.17 -10.28
N GLN A 40 14.05 1.06 -9.73
CA GLN A 40 14.47 1.83 -8.55
C GLN A 40 15.52 2.84 -8.95
N THR A 41 15.28 4.08 -8.57
CA THR A 41 16.35 5.07 -8.48
C THR A 41 17.19 4.77 -7.24
N ALA A 42 18.50 5.02 -7.29
CA ALA A 42 19.29 5.09 -6.09
C ALA A 42 18.72 6.19 -5.17
N TYR A 43 18.61 5.92 -3.88
CA TYR A 43 18.13 6.87 -2.90
C TYR A 43 18.84 8.21 -3.03
N GLY A 44 18.10 9.27 -3.30
CA GLY A 44 18.58 10.65 -3.26
C GLY A 44 18.98 11.29 -4.59
N ILE A 45 18.90 10.58 -5.74
CA ILE A 45 19.20 11.19 -7.04
C ILE A 45 17.90 11.56 -7.74
N ALA A 46 17.51 12.81 -7.58
CA ALA A 46 16.34 13.35 -8.25
C ALA A 46 16.55 13.37 -9.78
N GLY A 47 15.74 12.59 -10.48
CA GLY A 47 15.14 13.05 -11.71
C GLY A 47 15.97 13.08 -13.00
N LYS A 48 17.18 12.54 -13.08
CA LYS A 48 17.95 12.60 -14.37
C LYS A 48 18.18 11.24 -15.04
N LEU A 49 17.79 10.14 -14.44
CA LEU A 49 18.23 8.81 -14.88
C LEU A 49 17.15 7.96 -15.54
N HIS A 50 15.93 8.46 -15.66
CA HIS A 50 14.85 7.70 -16.29
C HIS A 50 14.51 8.27 -17.65
N GLY A 51 14.55 7.41 -18.65
CA GLY A 51 13.80 7.63 -19.86
C GLY A 51 12.30 7.62 -19.54
N GLU A 52 11.53 8.26 -20.40
CA GLU A 52 10.08 8.29 -20.31
C GLU A 52 9.50 6.87 -20.46
N ILE A 53 8.59 6.47 -19.57
CA ILE A 53 7.90 5.19 -19.64
C ILE A 53 6.41 5.33 -19.41
N ASP A 54 5.63 4.77 -20.34
CA ASP A 54 4.18 4.59 -20.27
C ASP A 54 3.88 3.13 -19.90
N TYR A 55 3.55 2.87 -18.63
CA TYR A 55 3.27 1.53 -18.15
C TYR A 55 2.03 0.90 -18.80
N GLY A 56 1.09 1.71 -19.28
CA GLY A 56 -0.08 1.24 -20.05
C GLY A 56 0.28 0.61 -21.39
N LYS A 57 1.50 0.85 -21.90
CA LYS A 57 2.00 0.22 -23.12
C LYS A 57 2.83 -1.05 -22.89
N VAL A 58 3.13 -1.40 -21.64
CA VAL A 58 3.87 -2.64 -21.32
C VAL A 58 2.87 -3.78 -21.24
N PRO A 59 2.83 -4.69 -22.25
CA PRO A 59 1.76 -5.67 -22.37
C PRO A 59 1.83 -6.72 -21.27
N GLY A 60 0.70 -6.96 -20.60
CA GLY A 60 0.54 -8.01 -19.59
C GLY A 60 1.40 -7.83 -18.35
N LEU A 61 1.81 -6.60 -18.01
CA LEU A 61 2.52 -6.29 -16.77
C LEU A 61 1.62 -6.56 -15.57
N ARG A 62 2.08 -7.40 -14.62
CA ARG A 62 1.33 -7.79 -13.42
C ARG A 62 1.86 -7.18 -12.15
N CYS A 63 3.18 -7.05 -12.03
CA CYS A 63 3.82 -6.53 -10.83
C CYS A 63 4.74 -5.38 -11.17
N LEU A 64 4.56 -4.24 -10.51
CA LEU A 64 5.34 -3.03 -10.75
C LEU A 64 5.84 -2.43 -9.43
N TYR A 65 7.15 -2.25 -9.34
CA TYR A 65 7.82 -1.56 -8.24
C TYR A 65 8.58 -0.36 -8.80
N VAL A 66 8.19 0.83 -8.43
CA VAL A 66 8.76 2.05 -9.02
C VAL A 66 8.90 3.19 -8.00
N SER A 67 9.97 3.99 -8.15
CA SER A 67 10.08 5.30 -7.52
C SER A 67 9.62 6.34 -8.53
N HIS A 68 8.46 6.93 -8.28
CA HIS A 68 7.78 7.80 -9.25
C HIS A 68 8.53 9.11 -9.48
N THR A 69 8.69 9.43 -10.72
CA THR A 69 9.15 10.74 -11.23
C THR A 69 8.15 11.28 -12.26
N LYS A 70 8.38 12.48 -12.76
CA LYS A 70 7.53 13.05 -13.81
C LYS A 70 7.59 12.33 -15.16
N TYR A 71 8.52 11.39 -15.33
CA TYR A 71 8.72 10.65 -16.58
C TYR A 71 8.00 9.29 -16.61
N GLU A 72 7.33 8.94 -15.53
CA GLU A 72 6.66 7.65 -15.33
C GLU A 72 5.15 7.88 -15.20
N TYR A 73 4.39 7.28 -16.10
CA TYR A 73 2.94 7.48 -16.18
C TYR A 73 2.23 6.24 -16.75
N GLY A 74 0.92 6.35 -16.94
CA GLY A 74 0.12 5.29 -17.53
C GLY A 74 -0.22 4.14 -16.57
N PHE A 75 -0.06 4.32 -15.24
CA PHE A 75 -0.41 3.28 -14.26
C PHE A 75 -1.85 2.83 -14.40
N ALA A 76 -2.79 3.79 -14.54
CA ALA A 76 -4.21 3.48 -14.71
C ALA A 76 -4.55 2.80 -16.04
N ASN A 77 -3.63 2.79 -17.01
CA ASN A 77 -3.81 2.09 -18.28
C ASN A 77 -3.19 0.68 -18.28
N ALA A 78 -2.44 0.32 -17.25
CA ALA A 78 -1.87 -1.02 -17.04
C ALA A 78 -2.93 -1.94 -16.40
N LEU A 79 -3.94 -2.35 -17.17
CA LEU A 79 -5.16 -3.00 -16.68
C LEU A 79 -4.94 -4.39 -16.07
N ASP A 80 -3.86 -5.07 -16.47
CA ASP A 80 -3.49 -6.41 -15.97
C ASP A 80 -2.72 -6.34 -14.64
N LEU A 81 -2.46 -5.13 -14.12
CA LEU A 81 -1.65 -4.94 -12.92
C LEU A 81 -2.35 -5.54 -11.69
N GLN A 82 -1.65 -6.44 -11.01
CA GLN A 82 -2.10 -7.12 -9.80
C GLN A 82 -1.42 -6.53 -8.56
N SER A 83 -0.16 -6.17 -8.69
CA SER A 83 0.63 -5.64 -7.58
C SER A 83 1.36 -4.36 -7.99
N LEU A 84 1.16 -3.29 -7.21
CA LEU A 84 1.80 -2.00 -7.42
C LEU A 84 2.46 -1.48 -6.14
N ASN A 85 3.78 -1.28 -6.20
CA ASN A 85 4.52 -0.53 -5.19
C ASN A 85 4.99 0.80 -5.80
N LEU A 86 4.54 1.90 -5.24
CA LEU A 86 4.76 3.23 -5.78
C LEU A 86 5.36 4.13 -4.69
N CYS A 87 6.65 4.45 -4.84
CA CYS A 87 7.34 5.36 -3.93
C CYS A 87 7.34 6.78 -4.50
N ALA A 88 7.22 7.79 -3.62
CA ALA A 88 7.30 9.22 -3.95
C ALA A 88 6.26 9.72 -4.96
N TYR A 89 5.08 9.10 -5.00
CA TYR A 89 4.00 9.51 -5.90
C TYR A 89 3.57 10.97 -5.67
N GLN A 90 3.47 11.74 -6.77
CA GLN A 90 3.22 13.19 -6.72
C GLN A 90 1.78 13.57 -7.05
N GLY A 91 0.91 12.61 -7.38
CA GLY A 91 -0.52 12.87 -7.64
C GLY A 91 -1.30 13.20 -6.36
N ASN A 92 -2.51 13.73 -6.54
CA ASN A 92 -3.37 14.16 -5.44
C ASN A 92 -4.22 13.03 -4.87
N ASP A 93 -4.49 11.99 -5.67
CA ASP A 93 -5.32 10.84 -5.31
C ASP A 93 -4.92 9.58 -6.12
N LEU A 94 -5.76 8.55 -6.12
CA LEU A 94 -5.49 7.27 -6.77
C LEU A 94 -6.12 7.14 -8.18
N ALA A 95 -6.77 8.19 -8.70
CA ALA A 95 -7.51 8.11 -9.95
C ALA A 95 -6.63 7.78 -11.16
N ASP A 96 -5.39 8.28 -11.17
CA ASP A 96 -4.39 8.03 -12.21
C ASP A 96 -3.50 6.81 -11.92
N VAL A 97 -3.71 6.16 -10.76
CA VAL A 97 -2.94 4.97 -10.32
C VAL A 97 -3.72 3.69 -10.60
N ILE A 98 -5.01 3.70 -10.31
CA ILE A 98 -5.86 2.51 -10.39
C ILE A 98 -6.68 2.56 -11.68
N GLY A 99 -6.43 1.62 -12.59
CA GLY A 99 -7.12 1.56 -13.86
C GLY A 99 -8.01 0.34 -14.05
N GLY A 100 -7.63 -0.78 -13.45
CA GLY A 100 -8.31 -2.07 -13.64
C GLY A 100 -8.80 -2.69 -12.34
N GLU A 101 -9.63 -3.70 -12.48
CA GLU A 101 -10.19 -4.47 -11.35
C GLU A 101 -9.21 -5.53 -10.82
N SER A 102 -8.11 -5.79 -11.56
CA SER A 102 -7.14 -6.87 -11.25
C SER A 102 -6.21 -6.56 -10.08
N LEU A 103 -6.14 -5.28 -9.64
CA LEU A 103 -5.21 -4.86 -8.59
C LEU A 103 -5.65 -5.43 -7.23
N ASP A 104 -4.83 -6.33 -6.68
CA ASP A 104 -5.06 -6.96 -5.38
C ASP A 104 -4.12 -6.44 -4.29
N TRP A 105 -2.97 -5.89 -4.65
CA TRP A 105 -2.00 -5.33 -3.71
C TRP A 105 -1.53 -3.93 -4.14
N LEU A 106 -1.69 -2.94 -3.26
CA LEU A 106 -1.26 -1.57 -3.47
C LEU A 106 -0.46 -1.05 -2.27
N SER A 107 0.75 -0.59 -2.54
CA SER A 107 1.57 0.10 -1.55
C SER A 107 2.04 1.45 -2.07
N LEU A 108 1.80 2.51 -1.30
CA LEU A 108 2.31 3.86 -1.55
C LEU A 108 3.19 4.30 -0.40
N THR A 109 4.41 4.74 -0.72
CA THR A 109 5.36 5.24 0.28
C THR A 109 5.83 6.64 -0.09
N GLN A 110 5.86 7.56 0.91
CA GLN A 110 6.38 8.94 0.76
C GLN A 110 5.69 9.76 -0.35
N GLY A 111 4.38 9.52 -0.58
CA GLY A 111 3.60 10.24 -1.58
C GLY A 111 2.99 11.54 -1.06
N LYS A 112 2.20 12.18 -1.93
CA LYS A 112 1.51 13.45 -1.66
C LYS A 112 -0.01 13.39 -1.80
N ILE A 113 -0.59 12.18 -1.85
CA ILE A 113 -2.05 12.04 -1.99
C ILE A 113 -2.78 12.72 -0.82
N HIS A 114 -3.92 13.34 -1.13
CA HIS A 114 -4.81 13.98 -0.15
C HIS A 114 -6.01 13.10 0.17
N SER A 115 -6.41 12.24 -0.78
CA SER A 115 -7.54 11.33 -0.65
C SER A 115 -7.28 10.00 -1.32
N LEU A 116 -8.15 9.03 -1.03
CA LEU A 116 -8.17 7.73 -1.71
C LEU A 116 -9.16 7.68 -2.88
N ASN A 117 -9.51 8.85 -3.46
CA ASN A 117 -10.35 8.90 -4.65
C ASN A 117 -9.73 8.03 -5.77
N GLY A 118 -10.57 7.27 -6.50
CA GLY A 118 -10.10 6.26 -7.46
C GLY A 118 -10.13 4.83 -6.88
N LEU A 119 -10.16 4.65 -5.55
CA LEU A 119 -10.14 3.32 -4.92
C LEU A 119 -11.36 2.45 -5.32
N HIS A 120 -12.49 3.05 -5.70
CA HIS A 120 -13.69 2.36 -6.18
C HIS A 120 -13.45 1.51 -7.44
N LYS A 121 -12.36 1.75 -8.19
CA LYS A 121 -11.97 0.96 -9.36
C LYS A 121 -11.31 -0.37 -8.99
N ALA A 122 -10.67 -0.46 -7.81
CA ALA A 122 -9.90 -1.63 -7.35
C ALA A 122 -10.81 -2.69 -6.72
N LYS A 123 -11.63 -3.37 -7.52
CA LYS A 123 -12.65 -4.33 -7.05
C LYS A 123 -12.07 -5.58 -6.38
N SER A 124 -10.82 -5.93 -6.68
CA SER A 124 -10.13 -7.11 -6.15
C SER A 124 -9.11 -6.77 -5.06
N LEU A 125 -9.05 -5.51 -4.60
CA LEU A 125 -8.00 -5.08 -3.67
C LEU A 125 -8.12 -5.80 -2.32
N LYS A 126 -7.04 -6.51 -1.96
CA LYS A 126 -6.90 -7.30 -0.75
C LYS A 126 -5.98 -6.66 0.27
N SER A 127 -4.95 -5.99 -0.20
CA SER A 127 -3.95 -5.35 0.67
C SER A 127 -3.69 -3.91 0.24
N LEU A 128 -3.79 -2.99 1.20
CA LEU A 128 -3.49 -1.57 1.04
C LEU A 128 -2.50 -1.13 2.11
N SER A 129 -1.34 -0.64 1.68
CA SER A 129 -0.32 -0.07 2.56
C SER A 129 -0.04 1.38 2.17
N LEU A 130 -0.22 2.30 3.11
CA LEU A 130 -0.01 3.73 2.94
C LEU A 130 1.00 4.20 4.00
N CYS A 131 2.25 4.41 3.56
CA CYS A 131 3.34 4.80 4.44
C CYS A 131 3.81 6.22 4.13
N TYR A 132 3.92 7.07 5.16
CA TYR A 132 4.40 8.44 5.04
C TYR A 132 3.63 9.31 4.02
N GLN A 133 2.29 9.13 3.94
CA GLN A 133 1.42 9.96 3.12
C GLN A 133 1.07 11.25 3.88
N ARG A 134 1.98 12.22 3.84
CA ARG A 134 1.93 13.41 4.70
C ARG A 134 0.74 14.34 4.45
N ASN A 135 0.13 14.28 3.28
CA ASN A 135 -1.00 15.13 2.92
C ASN A 135 -2.34 14.40 3.00
N LEU A 136 -2.35 13.09 3.27
CA LEU A 136 -3.58 12.29 3.31
C LEU A 136 -4.45 12.70 4.49
N THR A 137 -5.64 13.22 4.17
CA THR A 137 -6.67 13.63 5.14
C THR A 137 -7.93 12.83 5.02
N ASP A 138 -8.30 12.39 3.81
CA ASP A 138 -9.55 11.71 3.51
C ASP A 138 -9.32 10.24 3.13
N ILE A 139 -9.80 9.35 3.99
CA ILE A 139 -9.79 7.90 3.81
C ILE A 139 -11.20 7.33 3.61
N SER A 140 -12.22 8.16 3.40
CA SER A 140 -13.63 7.75 3.29
C SER A 140 -13.86 6.73 2.17
N ALA A 141 -13.07 6.77 1.08
CA ALA A 141 -13.17 5.84 -0.02
C ALA A 141 -12.82 4.38 0.33
N LEU A 142 -12.28 4.09 1.54
CA LEU A 142 -12.08 2.72 2.04
C LEU A 142 -13.38 1.90 2.03
N VAL A 143 -14.52 2.54 2.18
CA VAL A 143 -15.85 1.86 2.10
C VAL A 143 -16.05 1.11 0.78
N ASN A 144 -15.41 1.53 -0.31
CA ASN A 144 -15.53 0.90 -1.63
C ASN A 144 -14.86 -0.48 -1.72
N VAL A 145 -13.95 -0.79 -0.79
CA VAL A 145 -13.21 -2.05 -0.75
C VAL A 145 -13.48 -2.86 0.52
N LYS A 146 -14.53 -2.52 1.26
CA LYS A 146 -14.88 -3.10 2.56
C LYS A 146 -15.05 -4.63 2.57
N SER A 147 -15.43 -5.22 1.44
CA SER A 147 -15.67 -6.65 1.30
C SER A 147 -14.48 -7.45 0.79
N THR A 148 -13.45 -6.78 0.29
CA THR A 148 -12.28 -7.41 -0.33
C THR A 148 -10.97 -7.10 0.39
N LEU A 149 -10.93 -6.01 1.17
CA LEU A 149 -9.71 -5.60 1.86
C LEU A 149 -9.50 -6.46 3.11
N PHE A 150 -8.47 -7.31 3.09
CA PHE A 150 -8.06 -8.15 4.22
C PHE A 150 -6.95 -7.51 5.05
N GLN A 151 -6.11 -6.67 4.44
CA GLN A 151 -4.99 -6.02 5.09
C GLN A 151 -5.01 -4.52 4.84
N LEU A 152 -4.88 -3.74 5.93
CA LEU A 152 -4.69 -2.30 5.90
C LEU A 152 -3.51 -1.90 6.79
N CYS A 153 -2.57 -1.16 6.22
CA CYS A 153 -1.49 -0.48 6.95
C CYS A 153 -1.58 1.02 6.69
N LEU A 154 -1.72 1.80 7.76
CA LEU A 154 -1.62 3.27 7.77
C LEU A 154 -0.44 3.63 8.67
N ASP A 155 0.70 3.94 8.05
CA ASP A 155 1.93 4.25 8.77
C ASP A 155 2.37 5.70 8.51
N HIS A 156 2.47 6.50 9.59
CA HIS A 156 2.88 7.90 9.55
C HIS A 156 2.07 8.78 8.57
N CYS A 157 0.76 8.52 8.45
CA CYS A 157 -0.22 9.35 7.73
C CYS A 157 -0.81 10.39 8.70
N SER A 158 -0.01 11.36 9.13
CA SER A 158 -0.26 12.20 10.33
C SER A 158 -1.40 13.22 10.19
N HIS A 159 -1.93 13.44 9.00
CA HIS A 159 -3.02 14.40 8.78
C HIS A 159 -4.43 13.76 8.71
N ILE A 160 -4.53 12.44 8.85
CA ILE A 160 -5.82 11.78 9.01
C ILE A 160 -6.35 12.12 10.41
N THR A 161 -7.56 12.70 10.47
CA THR A 161 -8.27 13.04 11.71
C THR A 161 -9.60 12.30 11.83
N ASP A 162 -10.19 11.91 10.71
CA ASP A 162 -11.42 11.10 10.67
C ASP A 162 -11.11 9.64 10.29
N PHE A 163 -11.29 8.75 11.27
CA PHE A 163 -11.10 7.31 11.13
C PHE A 163 -12.43 6.54 11.01
N SER A 164 -13.56 7.23 10.83
CA SER A 164 -14.89 6.61 10.79
C SER A 164 -15.03 5.54 9.70
N ALA A 165 -14.34 5.71 8.56
CA ALA A 165 -14.32 4.75 7.47
C ALA A 165 -13.81 3.36 7.87
N LEU A 166 -12.99 3.24 8.92
CA LEU A 166 -12.51 1.95 9.44
C LEU A 166 -13.68 1.06 9.87
N SER A 167 -14.77 1.65 10.41
CA SER A 167 -15.94 0.90 10.86
C SER A 167 -16.66 0.11 9.77
N ALA A 168 -16.39 0.39 8.50
CA ALA A 168 -16.98 -0.32 7.37
C ALA A 168 -16.20 -1.61 6.98
N LEU A 169 -14.95 -1.79 7.46
CA LEU A 169 -14.02 -2.81 6.96
C LEU A 169 -14.23 -4.18 7.63
N SER A 170 -15.40 -4.78 7.43
CA SER A 170 -15.78 -6.05 8.10
C SER A 170 -15.01 -7.29 7.61
N ALA A 171 -14.38 -7.23 6.43
CA ALA A 171 -13.55 -8.32 5.91
C ALA A 171 -12.09 -8.28 6.41
N LEU A 172 -11.70 -7.22 7.14
CA LEU A 172 -10.31 -7.01 7.54
C LEU A 172 -9.82 -8.07 8.51
N GLU A 173 -8.65 -8.64 8.22
CA GLU A 173 -7.96 -9.62 9.05
C GLU A 173 -6.70 -9.07 9.72
N TYR A 174 -6.07 -8.09 9.07
CA TYR A 174 -4.86 -7.43 9.56
C TYR A 174 -5.04 -5.92 9.51
N LEU A 175 -4.82 -5.26 10.64
CA LEU A 175 -4.83 -3.79 10.76
C LEU A 175 -3.55 -3.32 11.44
N GLU A 176 -2.88 -2.38 10.79
CA GLU A 176 -1.74 -1.67 11.36
C GLU A 176 -1.99 -0.16 11.31
N LEU A 177 -1.91 0.48 12.47
CA LEU A 177 -2.06 1.91 12.64
C LEU A 177 -0.84 2.46 13.38
N GLN A 178 0.09 3.08 12.64
CA GLN A 178 1.35 3.60 13.17
C GLN A 178 1.46 5.11 12.97
N GLY A 179 2.20 5.77 13.84
CA GLY A 179 2.50 7.18 13.70
C GLY A 179 1.97 8.05 14.83
N ASN A 180 1.79 9.35 14.53
CA ASN A 180 1.48 10.37 15.53
C ASN A 180 0.03 10.85 15.49
N SER A 181 -0.81 10.31 14.62
CA SER A 181 -2.26 10.57 14.67
C SER A 181 -2.85 10.03 15.97
N ILE A 182 -3.96 10.62 16.40
CA ILE A 182 -4.66 10.23 17.62
C ILE A 182 -6.03 9.68 17.23
N LEU A 183 -6.29 8.43 17.60
CA LEU A 183 -7.61 7.82 17.46
C LEU A 183 -8.52 8.34 18.57
N PRO A 184 -9.76 8.75 18.28
CA PRO A 184 -10.70 9.17 19.33
C PRO A 184 -11.00 8.03 20.32
N ASN A 185 -11.21 6.84 19.80
CA ASN A 185 -11.46 5.58 20.51
C ASN A 185 -11.24 4.40 19.55
N LEU A 186 -11.46 3.17 20.03
CA LEU A 186 -11.33 1.94 19.25
C LEU A 186 -12.68 1.30 18.87
N SER A 187 -13.79 2.05 18.87
CA SER A 187 -15.14 1.50 18.63
C SER A 187 -15.30 0.82 17.25
N PHE A 188 -14.49 1.17 16.26
CA PHE A 188 -14.48 0.52 14.95
C PHE A 188 -14.16 -0.98 15.04
N LEU A 189 -13.44 -1.45 16.07
CA LEU A 189 -13.15 -2.87 16.29
C LEU A 189 -14.42 -3.72 16.47
N CYS A 190 -15.51 -3.14 16.96
CA CYS A 190 -16.81 -3.84 17.08
C CYS A 190 -17.36 -4.30 15.72
N ASN A 191 -16.95 -3.67 14.63
CA ASN A 191 -17.41 -3.98 13.28
C ASN A 191 -16.41 -4.80 12.45
N MET A 192 -15.35 -5.32 13.10
CA MET A 192 -14.27 -6.11 12.47
C MET A 192 -14.24 -7.55 13.00
N PRO A 193 -15.26 -8.37 12.75
CA PRO A 193 -15.37 -9.70 13.33
C PRO A 193 -14.28 -10.68 12.85
N ASN A 194 -13.64 -10.38 11.72
CA ASN A 194 -12.61 -11.21 11.12
C ASN A 194 -11.19 -10.77 11.49
N LEU A 195 -11.04 -9.69 12.28
CA LEU A 195 -9.72 -9.14 12.60
C LEU A 195 -8.93 -10.13 13.48
N LYS A 196 -7.78 -10.55 12.98
CA LYS A 196 -6.86 -11.49 13.63
C LYS A 196 -5.68 -10.80 14.28
N VAL A 197 -5.16 -9.75 13.62
CA VAL A 197 -3.97 -9.01 14.06
C VAL A 197 -4.26 -7.53 14.06
N PHE A 198 -3.96 -6.87 15.18
CA PHE A 198 -4.01 -5.42 15.32
C PHE A 198 -2.71 -4.87 15.89
N ASN A 199 -1.98 -4.10 15.10
CA ASN A 199 -0.77 -3.40 15.51
C ASN A 199 -1.08 -1.92 15.75
N LEU A 200 -1.11 -1.51 17.02
CA LEU A 200 -1.46 -0.16 17.46
C LEU A 200 -0.23 0.63 17.91
N GLY A 201 0.31 1.46 17.04
CA GLY A 201 1.37 2.41 17.39
C GLY A 201 0.89 3.83 17.60
N MET A 202 -0.33 4.15 17.11
CA MET A 202 -0.99 5.44 17.34
C MET A 202 -1.41 5.62 18.80
N ASP A 203 -1.74 6.85 19.18
CA ASP A 203 -2.35 7.15 20.46
C ASP A 203 -3.88 6.99 20.40
N VAL A 204 -4.51 6.68 21.52
CA VAL A 204 -5.97 6.56 21.68
C VAL A 204 -6.42 7.56 22.75
N SER A 205 -7.25 8.52 22.37
CA SER A 205 -7.57 9.70 23.21
C SER A 205 -8.23 9.35 24.52
N ASP A 206 -9.15 8.37 24.53
CA ASP A 206 -9.83 7.90 25.74
C ASP A 206 -8.99 6.90 26.56
N GLY A 207 -7.88 6.39 26.00
CA GLY A 207 -6.99 5.44 26.63
C GLY A 207 -7.59 4.04 26.85
N ASP A 208 -8.80 3.76 26.34
CA ASP A 208 -9.47 2.49 26.53
C ASP A 208 -9.12 1.45 25.46
N LEU A 209 -8.35 0.45 25.85
CA LEU A 209 -7.95 -0.67 25.00
C LEU A 209 -8.81 -1.93 25.23
N SER A 210 -9.90 -1.85 26.00
CA SER A 210 -10.71 -3.03 26.37
C SER A 210 -11.22 -3.80 25.15
N LEU A 211 -11.57 -3.13 24.05
CA LEU A 211 -12.00 -3.76 22.80
C LEU A 211 -10.92 -4.60 22.13
N CYS A 212 -9.64 -4.29 22.39
CA CYS A 212 -8.52 -5.09 21.89
C CYS A 212 -8.52 -6.54 22.42
N MET A 213 -9.17 -6.78 23.57
CA MET A 213 -9.30 -8.13 24.14
C MET A 213 -10.07 -9.12 23.26
N ASN A 214 -10.84 -8.62 22.29
CA ASN A 214 -11.61 -9.43 21.34
C ASN A 214 -10.79 -9.79 20.07
N VAL A 215 -9.57 -9.26 19.90
CA VAL A 215 -8.71 -9.54 18.76
C VAL A 215 -7.66 -10.57 19.16
N PRO A 216 -7.45 -11.66 18.40
CA PRO A 216 -6.54 -12.75 18.81
C PRO A 216 -5.10 -12.32 19.07
N TYR A 217 -4.56 -11.40 18.26
CA TYR A 217 -3.20 -10.90 18.42
C TYR A 217 -3.17 -9.38 18.35
N VAL A 218 -2.72 -8.75 19.42
CA VAL A 218 -2.60 -7.28 19.49
C VAL A 218 -1.21 -6.90 19.98
N THR A 219 -0.61 -5.90 19.34
CA THR A 219 0.54 -5.18 19.86
C THR A 219 0.20 -3.72 20.04
N CYS A 220 0.71 -3.09 21.09
CA CYS A 220 0.57 -1.65 21.25
C CYS A 220 1.85 -0.99 21.79
N LYS A 221 2.02 0.29 21.46
CA LYS A 221 3.00 1.13 22.12
C LYS A 221 2.45 1.58 23.46
N ASN A 222 3.04 1.13 24.57
CA ASN A 222 2.58 1.50 25.90
C ASN A 222 2.51 3.02 26.12
N ARG A 223 1.36 3.52 26.60
CA ARG A 223 1.13 4.90 26.99
C ARG A 223 0.71 4.97 28.47
N ARG A 224 0.98 6.08 29.14
CA ARG A 224 0.68 6.23 30.59
C ARG A 224 -0.83 6.14 30.88
N HIS A 225 -1.64 6.71 30.00
CA HIS A 225 -3.11 6.81 30.15
C HIS A 225 -3.86 5.59 29.63
N PHE A 226 -3.20 4.63 28.98
CA PHE A 226 -3.85 3.39 28.55
C PHE A 226 -4.22 2.55 29.76
N ASN A 227 -5.45 2.03 29.76
CA ASN A 227 -5.97 1.12 30.77
C ASN A 227 -5.35 -0.28 30.76
N LEU A 228 -4.74 -0.70 29.63
CA LEU A 228 -4.03 -1.97 29.45
C LEU A 228 -2.61 -1.71 28.89
N ARG A 229 -1.68 -2.62 29.23
CA ARG A 229 -0.33 -2.65 28.71
C ARG A 229 -0.22 -3.67 27.59
N ASP A 230 0.78 -3.53 26.72
CA ASP A 230 1.04 -4.49 25.63
C ASP A 230 1.12 -5.95 26.13
N ALA A 231 1.75 -6.18 27.29
CA ALA A 231 1.87 -7.52 27.89
C ALA A 231 0.55 -8.11 28.38
N GLU A 232 -0.48 -7.29 28.56
CA GLU A 232 -1.82 -7.71 29.03
C GLU A 232 -2.77 -8.00 27.88
N LEU A 233 -2.39 -7.60 26.65
CA LEU A 233 -3.18 -7.82 25.43
C LEU A 233 -3.01 -9.25 24.90
N PRO A 234 -3.99 -9.76 24.12
CA PRO A 234 -3.92 -11.09 23.54
C PRO A 234 -2.70 -11.26 22.63
N LYS A 235 -2.05 -12.42 22.73
CA LYS A 235 -0.86 -12.81 21.96
C LYS A 235 -1.04 -14.20 21.31
N GLN A 236 -2.26 -14.57 20.97
CA GLN A 236 -2.51 -15.81 20.27
C GLN A 236 -1.93 -15.70 18.86
N LEU A 237 -0.94 -16.52 18.55
CA LEU A 237 -0.34 -16.56 17.21
C LEU A 237 -1.41 -17.01 16.20
N CYS A 238 -1.61 -16.19 15.20
CA CYS A 238 -2.48 -16.48 14.06
C CYS A 238 -1.72 -16.12 12.79
N SER A 239 -1.91 -16.89 11.73
CA SER A 239 -1.39 -16.55 10.41
C SER A 239 -2.45 -15.76 9.65
N VAL A 240 -2.05 -14.65 9.07
CA VAL A 240 -2.80 -13.95 8.05
C VAL A 240 -2.08 -14.22 6.73
N GLN A 241 -2.73 -14.90 5.82
CA GLN A 241 -2.15 -15.31 4.54
C GLN A 241 -2.90 -14.63 3.40
N ASP A 242 -2.16 -14.23 2.37
CA ASP A 242 -2.78 -13.88 1.09
C ASP A 242 -3.24 -15.15 0.34
N ASP A 243 -3.93 -14.98 -0.79
CA ASP A 243 -4.39 -16.10 -1.63
C ASP A 243 -3.26 -16.96 -2.22
N HIS A 244 -2.02 -16.50 -2.08
CA HIS A 244 -0.82 -17.23 -2.51
C HIS A 244 -0.13 -17.95 -1.34
N GLY A 245 -0.75 -17.96 -0.14
CA GLY A 245 -0.20 -18.60 1.05
C GLY A 245 0.97 -17.85 1.69
N VAL A 246 1.18 -16.58 1.31
CA VAL A 246 2.25 -15.74 1.89
C VAL A 246 1.77 -15.11 3.19
N GLU A 247 2.50 -15.35 4.28
CA GLU A 247 2.20 -14.71 5.57
C GLU A 247 2.39 -13.20 5.49
N LEU A 248 1.29 -12.43 5.52
CA LEU A 248 1.29 -10.98 5.33
C LEU A 248 1.89 -10.22 6.51
N TRP A 249 1.75 -10.71 7.73
CA TRP A 249 2.20 -10.05 8.95
C TRP A 249 3.74 -9.99 9.13
N ARG A 250 4.52 -10.75 8.34
CA ARG A 250 5.98 -10.69 8.35
C ARG A 250 6.56 -9.60 7.43
N ARG A 251 5.74 -8.82 6.74
CA ARG A 251 6.19 -7.87 5.71
C ARG A 251 6.00 -6.40 6.05
N CYS A 252 5.46 -6.07 7.22
CA CYS A 252 5.37 -4.69 7.68
C CYS A 252 6.58 -4.28 8.50
#